data_fbb0d6b8871315e612e28e456a0bac77
#
_entry.id   fbb0d6b8871315e612e28e456a0bac77
#
_cell.length_a   1.000
_cell.length_b   1.000
_cell.length_c   1.000
_cell.angle_alpha   90.00
_cell.angle_beta   90.00
_cell.angle_gamma   90.00
#
_symmetry.space_group_name_H-M   'P 1'
#
loop_
_entity.id
_entity.type
_entity.pdbx_description
1 polymer ?
#
loop_
_entity_poly.entity_id
_entity_poly.type
_entity_poly.pdbx_seq_one_letter_code
_entity_poly.pdbx_strand_id
1 'polypeptide(L)'
;YIYERKNSTARNQTYMIIKAYFQNTSEPANATRPSYYKIDFVGSRTATELLDIERNYHYIMQINDVAMEGYSTLQEAVDNPASNNINAAVLVAEYTTISDGTHVLQIEKAAYLFVNSNQDFQIKYSYYDIKTGVVDNSKVTVTLVQDEAMKVVNGGVFTNVNGVISARTADIPTNNNIYQATFIISALPPGELSRKITVRLRKPMNFLKVSTTPNDGNSPTNCVVANQV
;
A
#
# COMPACT_ATOMS: atom_id res chain seq x y z
N TYR A 1 -4.27 -4.04 17.39
CA TYR A 1 -3.67 -2.71 17.13
C TYR A 1 -2.17 -2.83 17.33
N ILE A 2 -1.39 -2.28 16.40
CA ILE A 2 0.07 -2.22 16.47
C ILE A 2 0.44 -0.74 16.60
N TYR A 3 1.41 -0.42 17.49
CA TYR A 3 1.91 0.94 17.64
C TYR A 3 2.81 1.32 16.46
N GLU A 4 2.83 2.62 16.12
CA GLU A 4 3.80 3.16 15.17
C GLU A 4 5.22 2.79 15.56
N ARG A 5 6.00 2.34 14.56
CA ARG A 5 7.36 1.90 14.77
C ARG A 5 8.19 1.98 13.51
N LYS A 6 9.40 2.51 13.63
CA LYS A 6 10.42 2.39 12.59
C LYS A 6 11.16 1.06 12.74
N ASN A 7 11.19 0.29 11.67
CA ASN A 7 11.83 -1.02 11.60
C ASN A 7 13.27 -0.92 11.05
N SER A 8 14.09 -0.02 11.60
CA SER A 8 15.39 0.33 11.03
C SER A 8 16.56 -0.55 11.49
N THR A 9 16.37 -1.43 12.48
CA THR A 9 17.45 -2.28 13.00
C THR A 9 16.95 -3.67 13.41
N ALA A 10 17.81 -4.68 13.33
CA ALA A 10 17.50 -6.07 13.70
C ALA A 10 16.93 -6.24 15.12
N ARG A 11 17.32 -5.38 16.08
CA ARG A 11 16.80 -5.42 17.46
C ARG A 11 15.40 -4.84 17.60
N ASN A 12 14.98 -4.00 16.67
CA ASN A 12 13.70 -3.31 16.68
C ASN A 12 12.77 -3.75 15.54
N GLN A 13 13.07 -4.89 14.95
CA GLN A 13 12.31 -5.44 13.85
C GLN A 13 10.93 -5.92 14.32
N THR A 14 9.90 -5.54 13.59
CA THR A 14 8.58 -6.15 13.71
C THR A 14 8.51 -7.36 12.81
N TYR A 15 8.04 -8.45 13.36
CA TYR A 15 7.80 -9.69 12.63
C TYR A 15 6.50 -10.33 13.10
N MET A 16 5.97 -11.24 12.32
CA MET A 16 4.85 -12.08 12.69
C MET A 16 5.34 -13.54 12.79
N ILE A 17 4.85 -14.27 13.80
CA ILE A 17 5.04 -15.72 13.86
C ILE A 17 3.68 -16.38 13.70
N ILE A 18 3.60 -17.27 12.71
CA ILE A 18 2.40 -18.06 12.45
C ILE A 18 2.67 -19.49 12.93
N LYS A 19 1.76 -19.99 13.75
CA LYS A 19 1.69 -21.41 14.08
C LYS A 19 0.75 -22.09 13.09
N ALA A 20 1.26 -23.06 12.38
CA ALA A 20 0.47 -23.92 11.50
C ALA A 20 0.76 -25.38 11.78
N TYR A 21 -0.05 -26.27 11.25
CA TYR A 21 0.23 -27.71 11.29
C TYR A 21 0.65 -28.13 9.89
N PHE A 22 1.95 -28.45 9.75
CA PHE A 22 2.47 -28.91 8.49
C PHE A 22 2.23 -30.41 8.32
N GLN A 23 1.83 -30.80 7.13
CA GLN A 23 1.71 -32.18 6.72
C GLN A 23 2.36 -32.36 5.35
N ASN A 24 3.31 -33.25 5.25
CA ASN A 24 3.83 -33.63 3.96
C ASN A 24 2.83 -34.56 3.27
N THR A 25 2.55 -34.36 1.99
CA THR A 25 1.63 -35.17 1.19
C THR A 25 2.04 -36.63 1.07
N SER A 26 3.31 -36.96 1.31
CA SER A 26 3.88 -38.31 1.34
C SER A 26 3.75 -39.02 2.70
N GLU A 27 3.32 -38.31 3.76
CA GLU A 27 3.15 -38.84 5.11
C GLU A 27 1.68 -39.15 5.42
N PRO A 28 1.42 -40.09 6.38
CA PRO A 28 0.04 -40.36 6.80
C PRO A 28 -0.70 -39.12 7.32
N ALA A 29 -1.99 -39.06 7.12
CA ALA A 29 -2.82 -37.91 7.49
C ALA A 29 -2.78 -37.51 8.98
N ASN A 30 -2.31 -38.39 9.85
CA ASN A 30 -2.14 -38.16 11.29
C ASN A 30 -0.74 -37.67 11.69
N ALA A 31 0.20 -37.51 10.74
CA ALA A 31 1.57 -37.04 10.98
C ALA A 31 1.71 -35.51 10.95
N THR A 32 0.65 -34.79 11.32
CA THR A 32 0.71 -33.31 11.39
C THR A 32 1.59 -32.85 12.54
N ARG A 33 2.52 -31.93 12.26
CA ARG A 33 3.41 -31.36 13.26
C ARG A 33 3.19 -29.85 13.39
N PRO A 34 3.21 -29.31 14.61
CA PRO A 34 3.16 -27.86 14.77
C PRO A 34 4.45 -27.26 14.19
N SER A 35 4.29 -26.29 13.31
CA SER A 35 5.39 -25.55 12.68
C SER A 35 5.20 -24.07 12.90
N TYR A 36 6.28 -23.36 13.20
CA TYR A 36 6.27 -21.93 13.46
C TYR A 36 7.05 -21.22 12.36
N TYR A 37 6.41 -20.29 11.70
CA TYR A 37 6.99 -19.54 10.58
C TYR A 37 7.15 -18.08 11.00
N LYS A 38 8.39 -17.61 11.01
CA LYS A 38 8.70 -16.20 11.24
C LYS A 38 8.68 -15.47 9.90
N ILE A 39 7.91 -14.41 9.83
CA ILE A 39 7.72 -13.59 8.63
C ILE A 39 8.08 -12.17 8.99
N ASP A 40 9.07 -11.62 8.28
CA ASP A 40 9.48 -10.23 8.43
C ASP A 40 8.49 -9.30 7.72
N PHE A 41 8.39 -8.07 8.22
CA PHE A 41 7.56 -7.02 7.62
C PHE A 41 8.27 -6.42 6.41
N VAL A 42 8.18 -7.10 5.27
CA VAL A 42 8.78 -6.69 3.99
C VAL A 42 7.71 -6.60 2.91
N GLY A 43 7.86 -5.66 1.97
CA GLY A 43 6.86 -5.45 0.92
C GLY A 43 6.83 -6.54 -0.16
N SER A 44 7.87 -7.35 -0.26
CA SER A 44 7.94 -8.52 -1.14
C SER A 44 9.01 -9.49 -0.65
N ARG A 45 8.96 -10.74 -1.11
CA ARG A 45 9.95 -11.77 -0.75
C ARG A 45 11.39 -11.39 -1.12
N THR A 46 11.57 -10.57 -2.14
CA THR A 46 12.87 -10.10 -2.63
C THR A 46 13.29 -8.75 -2.02
N ALA A 47 12.40 -8.09 -1.27
CA ALA A 47 12.72 -6.85 -0.61
C ALA A 47 13.57 -7.11 0.63
N THR A 48 14.67 -6.40 0.74
CA THR A 48 15.54 -6.40 1.93
C THR A 48 15.19 -5.29 2.90
N GLU A 49 14.41 -4.30 2.45
CA GLU A 49 13.97 -3.20 3.30
C GLU A 49 12.74 -3.60 4.10
N LEU A 50 12.85 -3.40 5.40
CA LEU A 50 11.74 -3.60 6.33
C LEU A 50 10.75 -2.46 6.20
N LEU A 51 9.46 -2.77 6.20
CA LEU A 51 8.39 -1.78 6.22
C LEU A 51 8.27 -1.18 7.61
N ASP A 52 8.22 0.14 7.69
CA ASP A 52 7.82 0.83 8.91
C ASP A 52 6.35 0.60 9.20
N ILE A 53 5.98 0.63 10.48
CA ILE A 53 4.59 0.60 10.91
C ILE A 53 4.15 2.03 11.15
N GLU A 54 3.24 2.49 10.33
CA GLU A 54 2.66 3.82 10.41
C GLU A 54 1.19 3.73 10.81
N ARG A 55 0.69 4.73 11.55
CA ARG A 55 -0.73 4.78 11.91
C ARG A 55 -1.59 5.00 10.67
N ASN A 56 -2.83 4.55 10.76
CA ASN A 56 -3.81 4.67 9.68
C ASN A 56 -3.51 3.83 8.41
N TYR A 57 -2.57 2.88 8.51
CA TYR A 57 -2.36 1.87 7.49
C TYR A 57 -2.92 0.51 7.93
N HIS A 58 -3.37 -0.24 6.96
CA HIS A 58 -3.78 -1.63 7.12
C HIS A 58 -2.70 -2.52 6.50
N TYR A 59 -2.12 -3.37 7.32
CA TYR A 59 -1.12 -4.33 6.89
C TYR A 59 -1.77 -5.69 6.72
N ILE A 60 -1.78 -6.20 5.51
CA ILE A 60 -2.33 -7.51 5.17
C ILE A 60 -1.15 -8.45 4.92
N MET A 61 -0.97 -9.44 5.79
CA MET A 61 -0.02 -10.50 5.57
C MET A 61 -0.62 -11.53 4.63
N GLN A 62 -0.13 -11.55 3.38
CA GLN A 62 -0.55 -12.52 2.39
C GLN A 62 0.43 -13.68 2.36
N ILE A 63 -0.05 -14.88 2.64
CA ILE A 63 0.71 -16.12 2.51
C ILE A 63 0.30 -16.77 1.19
N ASN A 64 1.24 -16.92 0.28
CA ASN A 64 0.98 -17.47 -1.04
C ASN A 64 1.29 -18.97 -1.11
N ASP A 65 2.33 -19.41 -0.38
CA ASP A 65 2.79 -20.79 -0.42
C ASP A 65 3.63 -21.13 0.81
N VAL A 66 3.62 -22.42 1.20
CA VAL A 66 4.45 -23.00 2.25
C VAL A 66 5.12 -24.25 1.69
N ALA A 67 6.42 -24.16 1.47
CA ALA A 67 7.17 -25.21 0.78
C ALA A 67 7.64 -26.35 1.71
N MET A 68 7.91 -26.08 2.98
CA MET A 68 8.44 -27.04 3.94
C MET A 68 8.03 -26.69 5.38
N GLU A 69 8.37 -27.58 6.31
CA GLU A 69 8.21 -27.33 7.75
C GLU A 69 8.92 -26.06 8.20
N GLY A 70 8.31 -25.32 9.13
CA GLY A 70 8.90 -24.19 9.84
C GLY A 70 9.72 -24.67 11.06
N TYR A 71 9.98 -23.73 11.96
CA TYR A 71 10.64 -24.04 13.23
C TYR A 71 9.75 -24.93 14.11
N SER A 72 10.36 -25.81 14.88
CA SER A 72 9.63 -26.79 15.71
C SER A 72 9.00 -26.16 16.96
N THR A 73 9.56 -25.06 17.43
CA THR A 73 9.08 -24.33 18.61
C THR A 73 8.94 -22.83 18.34
N LEU A 74 8.07 -22.19 19.12
CA LEU A 74 7.93 -20.74 19.11
C LEU A 74 9.25 -20.03 19.43
N GLN A 75 10.01 -20.54 20.39
CA GLN A 75 11.27 -19.94 20.79
C GLN A 75 12.32 -20.00 19.68
N GLU A 76 12.42 -21.12 18.99
CA GLU A 76 13.31 -21.23 17.83
C GLU A 76 12.91 -20.22 16.73
N ALA A 77 11.62 -20.02 16.48
CA ALA A 77 11.17 -19.02 15.51
C ALA A 77 11.52 -17.58 15.94
N VAL A 78 11.48 -17.28 17.24
CA VAL A 78 11.86 -15.96 17.78
C VAL A 78 13.36 -15.72 17.59
N ASP A 79 14.18 -16.70 17.92
CA ASP A 79 15.63 -16.56 18.03
C ASP A 79 16.36 -16.64 16.66
N ASN A 80 15.68 -17.15 15.64
CA ASN A 80 16.26 -17.37 14.32
C ASN A 80 15.72 -16.37 13.28
N PRO A 81 16.36 -16.26 12.10
CA PRO A 81 15.90 -15.42 10.98
C PRO A 81 14.51 -15.78 10.48
N ALA A 82 13.93 -14.92 9.63
CA ALA A 82 12.70 -15.22 8.95
C ALA A 82 12.76 -16.51 8.13
N SER A 83 11.63 -17.21 8.08
CA SER A 83 11.54 -18.52 7.42
C SER A 83 11.58 -18.38 5.90
N ASN A 84 12.53 -19.06 5.25
CA ASN A 84 12.65 -19.07 3.78
C ASN A 84 11.66 -20.03 3.10
N ASN A 85 11.06 -20.91 3.86
CA ASN A 85 10.13 -21.94 3.38
C ASN A 85 8.67 -21.50 3.32
N ILE A 86 8.41 -20.25 3.62
CA ILE A 86 7.10 -19.61 3.46
C ILE A 86 7.21 -18.42 2.48
N ASN A 87 6.34 -18.39 1.50
CA ASN A 87 6.24 -17.27 0.57
C ASN A 87 5.14 -16.31 1.07
N ALA A 88 5.55 -15.29 1.79
CA ALA A 88 4.66 -14.29 2.33
C ALA A 88 5.12 -12.88 1.96
N ALA A 89 4.17 -11.97 1.84
CA ALA A 89 4.41 -10.56 1.64
C ALA A 89 3.42 -9.74 2.47
N VAL A 90 3.85 -8.56 2.90
CA VAL A 90 2.98 -7.58 3.54
C VAL A 90 2.44 -6.65 2.49
N LEU A 91 1.13 -6.66 2.29
CA LEU A 91 0.43 -5.67 1.50
C LEU A 91 0.04 -4.52 2.42
N VAL A 92 0.47 -3.32 2.07
CA VAL A 92 0.11 -2.10 2.77
C VAL A 92 -1.08 -1.48 2.06
N ALA A 93 -2.22 -1.45 2.71
CA ALA A 93 -3.42 -0.81 2.19
C ALA A 93 -3.73 0.44 3.02
N GLU A 94 -3.85 1.57 2.35
CA GLU A 94 -4.36 2.77 2.98
C GLU A 94 -5.87 2.65 3.13
N TYR A 95 -6.37 2.81 4.34
CA TYR A 95 -7.80 2.95 4.53
C TYR A 95 -8.30 4.27 3.97
N THR A 96 -9.34 4.20 3.17
CA THR A 96 -10.03 5.40 2.67
C THR A 96 -10.88 6.07 3.75
N THR A 97 -11.12 5.40 4.86
CA THR A 97 -12.00 5.87 5.94
C THR A 97 -11.28 5.85 7.28
N ILE A 98 -11.45 6.90 8.08
CA ILE A 98 -10.98 6.99 9.48
C ILE A 98 -12.08 7.59 10.34
N SER A 99 -12.16 7.16 11.60
CA SER A 99 -13.15 7.63 12.57
C SER A 99 -12.53 7.85 13.95
N ASP A 100 -13.09 8.81 14.68
CA ASP A 100 -12.84 9.03 16.11
C ASP A 100 -13.93 8.43 17.02
N GLY A 101 -14.88 7.71 16.43
CA GLY A 101 -16.05 7.11 17.11
C GLY A 101 -17.28 8.00 17.10
N THR A 102 -17.16 9.28 16.75
CA THR A 102 -18.27 10.23 16.60
C THR A 102 -18.41 10.73 15.18
N HIS A 103 -17.29 10.95 14.50
CA HIS A 103 -17.23 11.44 13.12
C HIS A 103 -16.41 10.48 12.26
N VAL A 104 -16.63 10.58 10.97
CA VAL A 104 -15.89 9.83 9.94
C VAL A 104 -15.33 10.81 8.91
N LEU A 105 -14.07 10.66 8.58
CA LEU A 105 -13.45 11.24 7.39
C LEU A 105 -13.20 10.12 6.38
N GLN A 106 -13.86 10.21 5.24
CA GLN A 106 -13.76 9.26 4.15
C GLN A 106 -13.21 9.94 2.91
N ILE A 107 -12.27 9.31 2.22
CA ILE A 107 -11.75 9.69 0.91
C ILE A 107 -12.12 8.64 -0.13
N GLU A 108 -12.27 9.04 -1.39
CA GLU A 108 -12.61 8.10 -2.47
C GLU A 108 -11.49 7.11 -2.74
N LYS A 109 -10.24 7.61 -2.86
CA LYS A 109 -9.03 6.82 -3.09
C LYS A 109 -7.85 7.47 -2.38
N ALA A 110 -6.93 6.65 -1.89
CA ALA A 110 -5.69 7.13 -1.26
C ALA A 110 -4.59 7.47 -2.28
N ALA A 111 -4.68 6.96 -3.51
CA ALA A 111 -3.67 7.19 -4.54
C ALA A 111 -4.30 7.38 -5.93
N TYR A 112 -3.72 8.29 -6.70
CA TYR A 112 -4.06 8.59 -8.09
C TYR A 112 -2.79 8.54 -8.94
N LEU A 113 -2.91 8.00 -10.15
CA LEU A 113 -1.85 7.98 -11.14
C LEU A 113 -2.34 8.60 -12.44
N PHE A 114 -1.62 9.61 -12.91
CA PHE A 114 -1.89 10.28 -14.19
C PHE A 114 -0.71 10.09 -15.15
N VAL A 115 -1.05 10.04 -16.44
CA VAL A 115 -0.09 9.85 -17.52
C VAL A 115 -0.24 10.90 -18.62
N ASN A 116 -1.10 11.90 -18.41
CA ASN A 116 -1.35 12.98 -19.34
C ASN A 116 -1.05 14.34 -18.72
N SER A 117 -0.44 15.23 -19.51
CA SER A 117 -0.26 16.64 -19.14
C SER A 117 -1.59 17.38 -19.20
N ASN A 118 -1.72 18.41 -18.36
CA ASN A 118 -2.84 19.35 -18.40
C ASN A 118 -4.22 18.69 -18.31
N GLN A 119 -4.34 17.55 -17.65
CA GLN A 119 -5.57 16.80 -17.42
C GLN A 119 -6.26 17.32 -16.16
N ASP A 120 -7.55 17.67 -16.27
CA ASP A 120 -8.37 17.98 -15.11
C ASP A 120 -8.68 16.72 -14.32
N PHE A 121 -8.61 16.82 -12.99
CA PHE A 121 -8.95 15.73 -12.09
C PHE A 121 -9.66 16.21 -10.84
N GLN A 122 -10.38 15.30 -10.21
CA GLN A 122 -11.09 15.54 -8.96
C GLN A 122 -10.74 14.46 -7.94
N ILE A 123 -10.63 14.89 -6.68
CA ILE A 123 -10.49 14.03 -5.51
C ILE A 123 -11.68 14.32 -4.61
N LYS A 124 -12.43 13.28 -4.24
CA LYS A 124 -13.61 13.42 -3.41
C LYS A 124 -13.35 12.93 -2.00
N TYR A 125 -13.91 13.66 -1.03
CA TYR A 125 -13.92 13.27 0.37
C TYR A 125 -15.24 13.65 1.02
N SER A 126 -15.52 13.06 2.17
CA SER A 126 -16.70 13.34 2.99
C SER A 126 -16.34 13.28 4.46
N TYR A 127 -16.80 14.27 5.22
CA TYR A 127 -16.73 14.29 6.66
C TYR A 127 -18.15 14.35 7.24
N TYR A 128 -18.48 13.39 8.08
CA TYR A 128 -19.86 13.29 8.59
C TYR A 128 -19.92 12.74 10.03
N ASP A 129 -21.00 13.09 10.72
CA ASP A 129 -21.34 12.54 12.03
C ASP A 129 -21.93 11.13 11.90
N ILE A 130 -21.45 10.18 12.69
CA ILE A 130 -21.85 8.75 12.61
C ILE A 130 -23.32 8.55 12.98
N LYS A 131 -23.82 9.30 13.99
CA LYS A 131 -25.17 9.08 14.51
C LYS A 131 -26.25 9.68 13.61
N THR A 132 -25.96 10.85 13.06
CA THR A 132 -26.93 11.61 12.27
C THR A 132 -26.77 11.42 10.76
N GLY A 133 -25.59 10.99 10.30
CA GLY A 133 -25.23 10.92 8.89
C GLY A 133 -25.06 12.29 8.23
N VAL A 134 -25.10 13.38 9.01
CA VAL A 134 -24.98 14.74 8.48
C VAL A 134 -23.56 15.00 8.02
N VAL A 135 -23.42 15.37 6.74
CA VAL A 135 -22.13 15.72 6.13
C VAL A 135 -21.84 17.19 6.39
N ASP A 136 -20.64 17.47 6.89
CA ASP A 136 -20.14 18.83 7.16
C ASP A 136 -18.70 19.01 6.67
N ASN A 137 -18.53 19.08 5.37
CA ASN A 137 -17.22 19.28 4.74
C ASN A 137 -16.61 20.66 5.00
N SER A 138 -17.37 21.61 5.58
CA SER A 138 -16.85 22.94 5.94
C SER A 138 -15.80 22.90 7.06
N LYS A 139 -15.81 21.81 7.86
CA LYS A 139 -14.83 21.57 8.91
C LYS A 139 -13.53 20.93 8.44
N VAL A 140 -13.39 20.71 7.13
CA VAL A 140 -12.22 20.04 6.56
C VAL A 140 -11.31 21.04 5.85
N THR A 141 -10.04 21.03 6.21
CA THR A 141 -8.99 21.75 5.52
C THR A 141 -8.23 20.79 4.60
N VAL A 142 -7.80 21.32 3.45
CA VAL A 142 -6.98 20.59 2.49
C VAL A 142 -5.67 21.33 2.30
N THR A 143 -4.57 20.63 2.47
CA THR A 143 -3.22 21.18 2.27
C THR A 143 -2.50 20.37 1.20
N LEU A 144 -1.92 21.05 0.23
CA LEU A 144 -1.00 20.46 -0.74
C LEU A 144 0.42 20.63 -0.22
N VAL A 145 1.14 19.51 -0.02
CA VAL A 145 2.53 19.51 0.46
C VAL A 145 3.46 19.97 -0.67
N GLN A 146 4.28 20.98 -0.40
CA GLN A 146 4.91 21.84 -1.41
C GLN A 146 6.14 21.27 -2.13
N ASP A 147 6.86 20.29 -1.59
CA ASP A 147 8.21 19.96 -2.07
C ASP A 147 8.31 19.60 -3.57
N GLU A 148 7.33 18.92 -4.14
CA GLU A 148 7.25 18.65 -5.57
C GLU A 148 5.86 18.93 -6.17
N ALA A 149 5.00 19.58 -5.41
CA ALA A 149 3.60 19.76 -5.77
C ALA A 149 3.41 20.40 -7.15
N MET A 150 4.21 21.41 -7.49
CA MET A 150 4.13 22.10 -8.78
C MET A 150 4.52 21.21 -9.98
N LYS A 151 5.27 20.13 -9.74
CA LYS A 151 5.62 19.17 -10.80
C LYS A 151 4.47 18.21 -11.12
N VAL A 152 3.46 18.13 -10.25
CA VAL A 152 2.30 17.25 -10.39
C VAL A 152 1.02 18.02 -10.62
N VAL A 153 0.81 19.08 -9.83
CA VAL A 153 -0.35 19.96 -9.91
C VAL A 153 0.07 21.25 -10.60
N ASN A 154 -0.53 21.58 -11.69
CA ASN A 154 -0.17 22.75 -12.51
C ASN A 154 -0.18 24.04 -11.69
N GLY A 155 0.98 24.66 -11.55
CA GLY A 155 1.16 25.84 -10.71
C GLY A 155 0.93 25.63 -9.20
N GLY A 156 0.74 24.38 -8.74
CA GLY A 156 0.37 24.10 -7.36
C GLY A 156 -1.03 24.58 -6.97
N VAL A 157 -1.88 24.89 -7.97
CA VAL A 157 -3.20 25.49 -7.75
C VAL A 157 -4.29 24.42 -7.74
N PHE A 158 -5.15 24.49 -6.74
CA PHE A 158 -6.33 23.63 -6.62
C PHE A 158 -7.49 24.42 -5.99
N THR A 159 -8.70 23.92 -6.15
CA THR A 159 -9.89 24.40 -5.44
C THR A 159 -10.42 23.29 -4.54
N ASN A 160 -11.03 23.68 -3.42
CA ASN A 160 -11.70 22.76 -2.49
C ASN A 160 -13.09 23.28 -2.20
N VAL A 161 -14.12 22.63 -2.73
CA VAL A 161 -15.52 23.04 -2.57
C VAL A 161 -16.37 21.81 -2.24
N ASN A 162 -17.06 21.85 -1.10
CA ASN A 162 -18.04 20.84 -0.69
C ASN A 162 -17.53 19.37 -0.75
N GLY A 163 -16.28 19.14 -0.33
CA GLY A 163 -15.71 17.78 -0.34
C GLY A 163 -15.14 17.34 -1.68
N VAL A 164 -14.96 18.28 -2.61
CA VAL A 164 -14.34 18.04 -3.91
C VAL A 164 -13.11 18.94 -4.07
N ILE A 165 -11.96 18.31 -4.20
CA ILE A 165 -10.71 18.97 -4.60
C ILE A 165 -10.63 18.87 -6.12
N SER A 166 -10.54 20.01 -6.81
CA SER A 166 -10.38 20.07 -8.27
C SER A 166 -9.03 20.68 -8.60
N ALA A 167 -8.28 20.04 -9.47
CA ALA A 167 -6.98 20.47 -9.90
C ALA A 167 -6.70 20.01 -11.34
N ARG A 168 -5.57 20.46 -11.89
CA ARG A 168 -5.08 20.05 -13.21
C ARG A 168 -3.66 19.51 -13.07
N THR A 169 -3.34 18.44 -13.81
CA THR A 169 -1.98 17.92 -13.84
C THR A 169 -1.03 18.91 -14.49
N ALA A 170 0.21 18.96 -14.02
CA ALA A 170 1.31 19.64 -14.68
C ALA A 170 1.78 18.87 -15.94
N ASP A 171 2.88 19.28 -16.53
CA ASP A 171 3.47 18.54 -17.65
C ASP A 171 4.09 17.22 -17.16
N ILE A 172 3.85 16.14 -17.92
CA ILE A 172 4.46 14.84 -17.63
C ILE A 172 5.98 14.94 -17.75
N PRO A 173 6.74 14.17 -16.91
CA PRO A 173 8.18 14.13 -17.02
C PRO A 173 8.63 13.60 -18.39
N THR A 174 9.64 14.22 -18.98
CA THR A 174 10.22 13.80 -20.26
C THR A 174 11.05 12.52 -20.16
N ASN A 175 11.50 12.20 -18.96
CA ASN A 175 12.25 11.00 -18.58
C ASN A 175 11.36 9.96 -17.88
N ASN A 176 11.96 8.90 -17.36
CA ASN A 176 11.23 7.84 -16.64
C ASN A 176 10.97 8.16 -15.15
N ASN A 177 11.13 9.41 -14.75
CA ASN A 177 10.83 9.82 -13.37
C ASN A 177 9.33 9.77 -13.09
N ILE A 178 8.99 9.58 -11.82
CA ILE A 178 7.64 9.69 -11.29
C ILE A 178 7.64 10.91 -10.39
N TYR A 179 6.84 11.91 -10.73
CA TYR A 179 6.60 13.06 -9.85
C TYR A 179 5.47 12.70 -8.88
N GLN A 180 5.59 13.17 -7.66
CA GLN A 180 4.62 12.89 -6.61
C GLN A 180 4.23 14.16 -5.88
N ALA A 181 2.94 14.34 -5.62
CA ALA A 181 2.39 15.34 -4.73
C ALA A 181 1.52 14.66 -3.67
N THR A 182 1.41 15.29 -2.51
CA THR A 182 0.59 14.79 -1.40
C THR A 182 -0.42 15.85 -0.99
N PHE A 183 -1.70 15.50 -1.05
CA PHE A 183 -2.76 16.24 -0.39
C PHE A 183 -2.97 15.70 1.02
N ILE A 184 -3.05 16.57 2.00
CA ILE A 184 -3.43 16.23 3.38
C ILE A 184 -4.82 16.82 3.59
N ILE A 185 -5.77 15.94 3.89
CA ILE A 185 -7.15 16.29 4.22
C ILE A 185 -7.29 16.12 5.72
N SER A 186 -7.60 17.21 6.44
CA SER A 186 -7.67 17.21 7.90
C SER A 186 -8.99 17.82 8.38
N ALA A 187 -9.72 17.08 9.20
CA ALA A 187 -10.88 17.60 9.90
C ALA A 187 -10.42 18.38 11.13
N LEU A 188 -11.05 19.53 11.38
CA LEU A 188 -10.80 20.37 12.54
C LEU A 188 -11.37 19.74 13.83
N PRO A 189 -10.85 20.13 15.02
CA PRO A 189 -11.38 19.64 16.28
C PRO A 189 -12.93 19.74 16.38
N PRO A 190 -13.60 18.82 17.13
CA PRO A 190 -13.03 17.93 18.13
C PRO A 190 -12.39 16.64 17.59
N GLY A 191 -12.60 16.25 16.35
CA GLY A 191 -12.01 15.04 15.79
C GLY A 191 -10.81 15.37 14.90
N GLU A 192 -9.59 15.24 15.39
CA GLU A 192 -8.36 15.44 14.59
C GLU A 192 -8.14 14.28 13.59
N LEU A 193 -9.09 14.10 12.68
CA LEU A 193 -8.99 13.07 11.65
C LEU A 193 -8.20 13.60 10.46
N SER A 194 -7.24 12.85 10.00
CA SER A 194 -6.42 13.24 8.85
C SER A 194 -6.19 12.07 7.89
N ARG A 195 -6.20 12.40 6.59
CA ARG A 195 -5.86 11.46 5.51
C ARG A 195 -4.90 12.09 4.53
N LYS A 196 -3.95 11.27 4.06
CA LYS A 196 -3.04 11.62 2.97
C LYS A 196 -3.56 11.02 1.67
N ILE A 197 -3.47 11.78 0.59
CA ILE A 197 -3.76 11.32 -0.76
C ILE A 197 -2.53 11.59 -1.61
N THR A 198 -2.01 10.54 -2.23
CA THR A 198 -0.85 10.62 -3.10
C THR A 198 -1.29 10.74 -4.55
N VAL A 199 -0.82 11.78 -5.23
CA VAL A 199 -1.03 11.97 -6.67
C VAL A 199 0.30 11.80 -7.38
N ARG A 200 0.36 10.89 -8.34
CA ARG A 200 1.57 10.61 -9.13
C ARG A 200 1.34 10.98 -10.58
N LEU A 201 2.37 11.55 -11.19
CA LEU A 201 2.40 11.93 -12.59
C LEU A 201 3.65 11.31 -13.23
N ARG A 202 3.47 10.55 -14.33
CA ARG A 202 4.56 9.90 -15.03
C ARG A 202 4.28 9.82 -16.53
N LYS A 203 5.32 9.56 -17.29
CA LYS A 203 5.21 9.23 -18.70
C LYS A 203 4.42 7.92 -18.90
N PRO A 204 3.56 7.80 -19.94
CA PRO A 204 2.95 6.54 -20.31
C PRO A 204 4.01 5.46 -20.53
N MET A 205 3.76 4.24 -20.09
CA MET A 205 4.60 3.09 -20.44
C MET A 205 4.04 2.45 -21.69
N ASN A 206 4.86 2.43 -22.75
CA ASN A 206 4.54 1.70 -23.98
C ASN A 206 5.30 0.37 -23.93
N PHE A 207 4.59 -0.72 -23.76
CA PHE A 207 5.14 -2.06 -23.92
C PHE A 207 5.07 -2.42 -25.43
N LEU A 208 6.21 -2.41 -26.11
CA LEU A 208 6.27 -2.78 -27.52
C LEU A 208 6.20 -4.29 -27.72
N LYS A 209 6.77 -5.07 -26.80
CA LYS A 209 6.78 -6.54 -26.86
C LYS A 209 7.16 -7.10 -25.47
N VAL A 210 6.44 -8.10 -25.02
CA VAL A 210 6.85 -8.94 -23.91
C VAL A 210 7.13 -10.33 -24.48
N SER A 211 8.37 -10.80 -24.39
CA SER A 211 8.73 -12.19 -24.72
C SER A 211 8.95 -12.96 -23.42
N THR A 212 8.27 -14.07 -23.28
CA THR A 212 8.55 -15.04 -22.21
C THR A 212 9.34 -16.17 -22.85
N THR A 213 10.47 -16.53 -22.24
CA THR A 213 11.18 -17.75 -22.60
C THR A 213 10.65 -18.83 -21.66
N PRO A 214 9.95 -19.85 -22.14
CA PRO A 214 9.56 -20.97 -21.29
C PRO A 214 10.79 -21.66 -20.74
N ASN A 215 10.72 -22.12 -19.48
CA ASN A 215 11.85 -22.85 -18.83
C ASN A 215 11.97 -24.29 -19.36
N ASP A 216 11.20 -24.67 -20.37
CA ASP A 216 11.10 -26.03 -20.96
C ASP A 216 11.89 -26.22 -22.26
N GLY A 217 12.69 -25.22 -22.64
CA GLY A 217 13.53 -25.28 -23.87
C GLY A 217 12.75 -25.07 -25.17
N ASN A 218 11.48 -24.79 -25.13
CA ASN A 218 10.69 -24.47 -26.33
C ASN A 218 10.85 -23.01 -26.78
N SER A 219 10.65 -22.77 -28.06
CA SER A 219 10.80 -21.43 -28.66
C SER A 219 9.93 -20.38 -27.95
N PRO A 220 10.43 -19.15 -27.80
CA PRO A 220 9.72 -18.10 -27.08
C PRO A 220 8.36 -17.81 -27.71
N THR A 221 7.31 -17.93 -26.92
CA THR A 221 5.97 -17.52 -27.34
C THR A 221 5.87 -16.01 -27.24
N ASN A 222 5.60 -15.33 -28.35
CA ASN A 222 5.37 -13.89 -28.37
C ASN A 222 4.01 -13.57 -27.73
N CYS A 223 4.01 -13.05 -26.53
CA CYS A 223 2.81 -12.43 -25.95
C CYS A 223 2.74 -10.97 -26.37
N VAL A 224 1.68 -10.60 -27.08
CA VAL A 224 1.32 -9.21 -27.33
C VAL A 224 0.48 -8.76 -26.13
N VAL A 225 1.03 -7.88 -25.30
CA VAL A 225 0.21 -7.20 -24.29
C VAL A 225 -0.53 -6.08 -25.01
N ALA A 226 -1.86 -6.21 -25.10
CA ALA A 226 -2.70 -5.14 -25.61
C ALA A 226 -2.52 -3.88 -24.76
N ASN A 227 -2.39 -2.73 -25.42
CA ASN A 227 -2.35 -1.42 -24.77
C ASN A 227 -3.54 -1.30 -23.82
N GLN A 228 -3.29 -1.24 -22.53
CA GLN A 228 -4.27 -0.67 -21.62
C GLN A 228 -4.15 0.85 -21.71
N VAL A 229 -5.15 1.44 -22.31
CA VAL A 229 -5.39 2.88 -22.38
C VAL A 229 -5.74 3.42 -20.98
#